data_b706c019a1c16a40ef3da54453f858a8
#
_entry.id   b706c019a1c16a40ef3da54453f858a8
#
_cell.length_a   1.000
_cell.length_b   1.000
_cell.length_c   1.000
_cell.angle_alpha   90.00
_cell.angle_beta   90.00
_cell.angle_gamma   90.00
#
_symmetry.space_group_name_H-M   'P 1'
#
loop_
_entity.id
_entity.type
_entity.pdbx_description
1 polymer ?
#
loop_
_entity_poly.entity_id
_entity_poly.type
_entity_poly.pdbx_seq_one_letter_code
_entity_poly.pdbx_strand_id
1 'polypeptide(L)'
;CLENQRSLCESHVTDCVPFYELLEVLAEEVAVSTFVNRVCRLTGRRNLCFFQNGHRERFMAMGEKCSRAIEEAATCSAVYLLSADRFLWSRALEVIDQEEIHFSKIHIHGVDLDGYVLFHMARDLYQGSRHVRLSELTDPELVSDRIFEWIMTACVIRRHGIRVLREEERRIDRSRIGQ
;
A
#
# COMPACT_ATOMS: atom_id res chain seq x y z
N CYS A 1 16.69 8.83 -24.31
CA CYS A 1 15.49 8.98 -23.45
C CYS A 1 15.67 8.47 -22.01
N LEU A 2 16.71 7.71 -21.69
CA LEU A 2 16.95 7.19 -20.34
C LEU A 2 17.76 8.14 -19.43
N GLU A 3 18.39 9.15 -19.98
CA GLU A 3 19.19 10.12 -19.19
C GLU A 3 18.34 11.19 -18.49
N ASN A 4 17.13 11.47 -18.97
CA ASN A 4 16.24 12.47 -18.36
C ASN A 4 15.52 11.95 -17.09
N GLN A 5 15.43 10.64 -16.89
CA GLN A 5 14.76 10.08 -15.72
C GLN A 5 15.65 10.04 -14.46
N ARG A 6 16.97 9.99 -14.62
CA ARG A 6 17.89 10.03 -13.46
C ARG A 6 17.98 11.41 -12.82
N SER A 7 17.78 12.47 -13.58
CA SER A 7 17.83 13.85 -13.06
C SER A 7 16.64 14.21 -12.17
N LEU A 8 15.49 13.53 -12.32
CA LEU A 8 14.28 13.78 -11.50
C LEU A 8 14.37 13.18 -10.10
N CYS A 9 15.22 12.17 -9.89
CA CYS A 9 15.37 11.53 -8.58
C CYS A 9 16.32 12.26 -7.61
N GLU A 10 17.20 13.11 -8.08
CA GLU A 10 18.27 13.66 -7.23
C GLU A 10 18.05 15.10 -6.73
N SER A 11 17.09 15.88 -7.28
CA SER A 11 17.01 17.31 -6.98
C SER A 11 15.76 17.82 -6.25
N HIS A 12 14.73 16.99 -5.96
CA HIS A 12 13.48 17.48 -5.35
C HIS A 12 12.97 16.64 -4.17
N VAL A 13 13.81 16.45 -3.16
CA VAL A 13 13.43 15.78 -1.89
C VAL A 13 12.52 16.67 -1.03
N THR A 14 12.22 17.90 -1.43
CA THR A 14 11.45 18.86 -0.64
C THR A 14 10.04 19.15 -1.15
N ASP A 15 9.69 18.80 -2.37
CA ASP A 15 8.34 18.99 -2.88
C ASP A 15 7.53 17.71 -2.75
N CYS A 16 6.48 17.80 -1.93
CA CYS A 16 5.52 16.72 -1.72
C CYS A 16 4.81 16.38 -3.04
N VAL A 17 5.20 15.27 -3.67
CA VAL A 17 4.56 14.81 -4.90
C VAL A 17 3.15 14.30 -4.55
N PRO A 18 2.10 14.79 -5.19
CA PRO A 18 0.74 14.32 -4.97
C PRO A 18 0.60 12.82 -5.24
N PHE A 19 -0.21 12.14 -4.43
CA PHE A 19 -0.40 10.69 -4.54
C PHE A 19 -0.81 10.22 -5.95
N TYR A 20 -1.66 10.98 -6.63
CA TYR A 20 -2.10 10.64 -7.99
C TYR A 20 -0.94 10.65 -8.99
N GLU A 21 0.04 11.55 -8.86
CA GLU A 21 1.24 11.57 -9.71
C GLU A 21 2.11 10.33 -9.48
N LEU A 22 2.22 9.87 -8.23
CA LEU A 22 2.93 8.63 -7.92
C LEU A 22 2.23 7.39 -8.51
N LEU A 23 0.90 7.39 -8.53
CA LEU A 23 0.12 6.35 -9.17
C LEU A 23 0.22 6.38 -10.70
N GLU A 24 0.27 7.56 -11.32
CA GLU A 24 0.48 7.72 -12.76
C GLU A 24 1.83 7.14 -13.17
N VAL A 25 2.90 7.51 -12.46
CA VAL A 25 4.24 6.93 -12.70
C VAL A 25 4.24 5.41 -12.55
N LEU A 26 3.56 4.87 -11.53
CA LEU A 26 3.43 3.43 -11.34
C LEU A 26 2.67 2.78 -12.50
N ALA A 27 1.59 3.41 -12.97
CA ALA A 27 0.78 2.90 -14.07
C ALA A 27 1.53 2.90 -15.41
N GLU A 28 2.39 3.88 -15.68
CA GLU A 28 3.21 3.95 -16.88
C GLU A 28 4.22 2.78 -16.99
N GLU A 29 4.66 2.24 -15.87
CA GLU A 29 5.58 1.10 -15.83
C GLU A 29 4.87 -0.25 -16.06
N VAL A 30 3.55 -0.27 -15.99
CA VAL A 30 2.75 -1.50 -16.12
C VAL A 30 2.12 -1.58 -17.50
N ALA A 31 2.60 -2.50 -18.34
CA ALA A 31 2.14 -2.68 -19.72
C ALA A 31 0.79 -3.45 -19.83
N VAL A 32 -0.13 -3.29 -18.88
CA VAL A 32 -1.46 -3.92 -18.89
C VAL A 32 -2.53 -2.85 -18.97
N SER A 33 -3.12 -2.65 -20.15
CA SER A 33 -4.07 -1.55 -20.42
C SER A 33 -5.29 -1.53 -19.50
N THR A 34 -5.83 -2.69 -19.15
CA THR A 34 -6.97 -2.80 -18.22
C THR A 34 -6.61 -2.36 -16.80
N PHE A 35 -5.41 -2.67 -16.35
CA PHE A 35 -4.88 -2.20 -15.08
C PHE A 35 -4.68 -0.67 -15.08
N VAL A 36 -4.01 -0.15 -16.11
CA VAL A 36 -3.78 1.31 -16.27
C VAL A 36 -5.10 2.07 -16.28
N ASN A 37 -6.09 1.60 -17.05
CA ASN A 37 -7.42 2.22 -17.11
C ASN A 37 -8.14 2.22 -15.75
N ARG A 38 -7.96 1.17 -14.96
CA ARG A 38 -8.53 1.09 -13.60
C ARG A 38 -7.83 2.05 -12.66
N VAL A 39 -6.50 2.12 -12.67
CA VAL A 39 -5.72 3.11 -11.92
C VAL A 39 -6.18 4.53 -12.27
N CYS A 40 -6.23 4.88 -13.55
CA CYS A 40 -6.65 6.22 -14.00
C CYS A 40 -8.08 6.60 -13.53
N ARG A 41 -9.01 5.65 -13.46
CA ARG A 41 -10.35 5.90 -12.92
C ARG A 41 -10.34 6.25 -11.43
N LEU A 42 -9.44 5.66 -10.68
CA LEU A 42 -9.37 5.82 -9.22
C LEU A 42 -8.55 7.03 -8.82
N THR A 43 -7.50 7.38 -9.57
CA THR A 43 -6.62 8.52 -9.27
C THR A 43 -7.35 9.87 -9.25
N GLY A 44 -8.38 10.04 -10.04
CA GLY A 44 -9.18 11.29 -10.07
C GLY A 44 -10.08 11.50 -8.84
N ARG A 45 -10.14 10.57 -7.91
CA ARG A 45 -11.18 10.58 -6.88
C ARG A 45 -10.69 10.83 -5.46
N ARG A 46 -9.46 10.48 -5.06
CA ARG A 46 -9.05 10.53 -3.64
C ARG A 46 -7.56 10.65 -3.42
N ASN A 47 -7.22 11.25 -2.31
CA ASN A 47 -5.90 11.25 -1.71
C ASN A 47 -5.63 9.90 -1.01
N LEU A 48 -4.37 9.61 -0.76
CA LEU A 48 -3.90 8.47 0.02
C LEU A 48 -4.56 8.47 1.39
N CYS A 49 -5.29 7.45 1.74
CA CYS A 49 -6.03 7.41 2.98
C CYS A 49 -5.79 6.12 3.75
N PHE A 50 -5.69 6.23 5.06
CA PHE A 50 -6.06 5.15 5.94
C PHE A 50 -7.57 5.05 5.94
N PHE A 51 -8.10 3.92 5.52
CA PHE A 51 -9.52 3.75 5.34
C PHE A 51 -10.15 2.88 6.40
N GLN A 52 -11.16 3.42 7.04
CA GLN A 52 -12.18 2.75 7.82
C GLN A 52 -11.74 2.01 9.09
N ASN A 53 -12.57 2.14 10.13
CA ASN A 53 -12.72 1.28 11.30
C ASN A 53 -11.40 0.78 11.92
N GLY A 54 -10.52 1.70 12.29
CA GLY A 54 -9.30 1.36 13.02
C GLY A 54 -8.13 0.89 12.15
N HIS A 55 -8.16 1.03 10.81
CA HIS A 55 -7.02 0.67 9.96
C HIS A 55 -5.78 1.49 10.33
N ARG A 56 -5.94 2.81 10.42
CA ARG A 56 -4.85 3.72 10.81
C ARG A 56 -4.29 3.37 12.19
N GLU A 57 -5.16 3.16 13.14
CA GLU A 57 -4.79 2.84 14.53
C GLU A 57 -4.02 1.52 14.60
N ARG A 58 -4.46 0.48 13.88
CA ARG A 58 -3.76 -0.80 13.81
C ARG A 58 -2.37 -0.67 13.18
N PHE A 59 -2.29 0.06 12.06
CA PHE A 59 -1.02 0.31 11.38
C PHE A 59 -0.04 1.10 12.28
N MET A 60 -0.50 2.18 12.91
CA MET A 60 0.33 3.02 13.79
C MET A 60 0.81 2.28 15.04
N ALA A 61 -0.04 1.46 15.64
CA ALA A 61 0.34 0.62 16.78
C ALA A 61 1.49 -0.36 16.44
N MET A 62 1.55 -0.85 15.18
CA MET A 62 2.69 -1.66 14.73
C MET A 62 3.96 -0.81 14.58
N GLY A 63 3.83 0.42 14.11
CA GLY A 63 4.97 1.36 14.02
C GLY A 63 5.64 1.61 15.37
N GLU A 64 4.85 1.64 16.46
CA GLU A 64 5.38 1.75 17.83
C GLU A 64 6.08 0.46 18.29
N LYS A 65 5.50 -0.70 17.94
CA LYS A 65 6.04 -2.02 18.33
C LYS A 65 7.32 -2.39 17.55
N CYS A 66 7.36 -2.08 16.24
CA CYS A 66 8.39 -2.51 15.31
C CYS A 66 8.94 -1.34 14.48
N SER A 67 9.44 -0.29 15.16
CA SER A 67 9.84 0.97 14.54
C SER A 67 10.90 0.81 13.43
N ARG A 68 11.84 -0.12 13.58
CA ARG A 68 12.85 -0.42 12.54
C ARG A 68 12.26 -1.14 11.33
N ALA A 69 11.47 -2.17 11.58
CA ALA A 69 10.90 -3.00 10.53
C ALA A 69 9.95 -2.19 9.63
N ILE A 70 9.17 -1.26 10.20
CA ILE A 70 8.23 -0.44 9.43
C ILE A 70 8.91 0.63 8.57
N GLU A 71 10.17 0.95 8.81
CA GLU A 71 10.96 1.83 7.94
C GLU A 71 11.39 1.14 6.65
N GLU A 72 11.44 -0.18 6.65
CA GLU A 72 11.64 -0.96 5.44
C GLU A 72 10.37 -0.95 4.59
N ALA A 73 10.48 -0.51 3.34
CA ALA A 73 9.32 -0.33 2.45
C ALA A 73 8.53 -1.63 2.21
N ALA A 74 9.20 -2.79 2.18
CA ALA A 74 8.56 -4.10 2.03
C ALA A 74 7.67 -4.41 3.23
N THR A 75 8.22 -4.30 4.44
CA THR A 75 7.50 -4.52 5.69
C THR A 75 6.36 -3.52 5.86
N CYS A 76 6.63 -2.24 5.62
CA CYS A 76 5.62 -1.18 5.71
C CYS A 76 4.42 -1.43 4.80
N SER A 77 4.65 -1.79 3.54
CA SER A 77 3.58 -2.07 2.57
C SER A 77 2.77 -3.31 2.94
N ALA A 78 3.43 -4.36 3.43
CA ALA A 78 2.76 -5.57 3.88
C ALA A 78 1.91 -5.32 5.14
N VAL A 79 2.46 -4.64 6.15
CA VAL A 79 1.73 -4.25 7.38
C VAL A 79 0.54 -3.36 7.04
N TYR A 80 0.67 -2.45 6.08
CA TYR A 80 -0.44 -1.62 5.62
C TYR A 80 -1.60 -2.48 5.12
N LEU A 81 -1.37 -3.47 4.26
CA LEU A 81 -2.41 -4.36 3.76
C LEU A 81 -2.97 -5.29 4.84
N LEU A 82 -2.11 -5.91 5.65
CA LEU A 82 -2.55 -6.80 6.73
C LEU A 82 -3.42 -6.08 7.76
N SER A 83 -3.11 -4.81 8.06
CA SER A 83 -3.86 -3.99 9.02
C SER A 83 -5.17 -3.44 8.47
N ALA A 84 -5.40 -3.49 7.15
CA ALA A 84 -6.63 -3.04 6.52
C ALA A 84 -7.82 -3.92 6.91
N ASP A 85 -7.64 -5.22 6.99
CA ASP A 85 -8.67 -6.16 7.44
C ASP A 85 -8.49 -6.53 8.92
N ARG A 86 -9.57 -6.44 9.71
CA ARG A 86 -9.52 -6.67 11.17
C ARG A 86 -9.24 -8.14 11.51
N PHE A 87 -9.83 -9.07 10.78
CA PHE A 87 -9.67 -10.48 11.05
C PHE A 87 -8.26 -10.94 10.66
N LEU A 88 -7.82 -10.56 9.48
CA LEU A 88 -6.47 -10.83 9.00
C LEU A 88 -5.42 -10.24 9.95
N TRP A 89 -5.63 -9.02 10.43
CA TRP A 89 -4.76 -8.35 11.38
C TRP A 89 -4.61 -9.14 12.69
N SER A 90 -5.70 -9.65 13.23
CA SER A 90 -5.66 -10.43 14.48
C SER A 90 -4.78 -11.68 14.37
N ARG A 91 -4.68 -12.27 13.17
CA ARG A 91 -3.82 -13.42 12.87
C ARG A 91 -2.37 -13.03 12.61
N ALA A 92 -2.18 -11.88 11.98
CA ALA A 92 -0.84 -11.37 11.63
C ALA A 92 -0.09 -10.83 12.84
N LEU A 93 -0.79 -10.16 13.76
CA LEU A 93 -0.19 -9.47 14.90
C LEU A 93 0.68 -10.36 15.81
N GLU A 94 0.31 -11.64 15.95
CA GLU A 94 1.02 -12.60 16.80
C GLU A 94 2.32 -13.11 16.15
N VAL A 95 2.45 -12.98 14.84
CA VAL A 95 3.55 -13.55 14.05
C VAL A 95 4.40 -12.50 13.33
N ILE A 96 4.17 -11.23 13.64
CA ILE A 96 5.04 -10.12 13.25
C ILE A 96 5.95 -9.81 14.45
N ASP A 97 7.23 -9.97 14.25
CA ASP A 97 8.24 -9.58 15.25
C ASP A 97 9.00 -8.31 14.85
N GLN A 98 10.09 -8.01 15.55
CA GLN A 98 10.85 -6.78 15.30
C GLN A 98 11.66 -6.80 13.99
N GLU A 99 11.90 -7.97 13.42
CA GLU A 99 12.77 -8.16 12.28
C GLU A 99 12.02 -8.60 11.03
N GLU A 100 10.98 -9.46 11.17
CA GLU A 100 10.32 -10.06 10.02
C GLU A 100 8.83 -10.37 10.22
N ILE A 101 8.14 -10.61 9.09
CA ILE A 101 6.78 -11.10 9.03
C ILE A 101 6.79 -12.59 8.66
N HIS A 102 6.39 -13.44 9.59
CA HIS A 102 6.33 -14.89 9.37
C HIS A 102 5.05 -15.31 8.63
N PHE A 103 4.95 -15.01 7.33
CA PHE A 103 3.75 -15.30 6.53
C PHE A 103 3.30 -16.75 6.56
N SER A 104 4.22 -17.71 6.71
CA SER A 104 3.89 -19.14 6.82
C SER A 104 3.12 -19.51 8.10
N LYS A 105 3.16 -18.66 9.11
CA LYS A 105 2.46 -18.84 10.39
C LYS A 105 1.10 -18.13 10.43
N ILE A 106 0.78 -17.28 9.43
CA ILE A 106 -0.51 -16.59 9.35
C ILE A 106 -1.57 -17.57 8.80
N HIS A 107 -2.50 -17.98 9.65
CA HIS A 107 -3.57 -18.87 9.25
C HIS A 107 -4.75 -18.08 8.68
N ILE A 108 -4.99 -18.21 7.37
CA ILE A 108 -6.04 -17.48 6.63
C ILE A 108 -7.36 -18.29 6.51
N HIS A 109 -7.48 -19.41 7.23
CA HIS A 109 -8.74 -20.16 7.22
C HIS A 109 -9.88 -19.32 7.78
N GLY A 110 -11.00 -19.23 7.04
CA GLY A 110 -12.16 -18.42 7.42
C GLY A 110 -12.06 -16.93 7.05
N VAL A 111 -11.02 -16.51 6.34
CA VAL A 111 -10.91 -15.18 5.73
C VAL A 111 -11.84 -15.13 4.52
N ASP A 112 -12.51 -13.99 4.30
CA ASP A 112 -13.29 -13.73 3.09
C ASP A 112 -12.39 -13.48 1.86
N LEU A 113 -13.00 -13.25 0.70
CA LEU A 113 -12.27 -13.03 -0.55
C LEU A 113 -11.38 -11.78 -0.47
N ASP A 114 -11.88 -10.68 0.11
CA ASP A 114 -11.13 -9.45 0.27
C ASP A 114 -9.88 -9.66 1.12
N GLY A 115 -10.03 -10.30 2.28
CA GLY A 115 -8.91 -10.64 3.16
C GLY A 115 -7.93 -11.63 2.52
N TYR A 116 -8.41 -12.59 1.73
CA TYR A 116 -7.56 -13.51 0.97
C TYR A 116 -6.67 -12.75 -0.02
N VAL A 117 -7.25 -11.85 -0.80
CA VAL A 117 -6.50 -11.01 -1.76
C VAL A 117 -5.49 -10.12 -1.02
N LEU A 118 -5.90 -9.47 0.07
CA LEU A 118 -5.01 -8.61 0.87
C LEU A 118 -3.82 -9.39 1.44
N PHE A 119 -4.06 -10.60 1.96
CA PHE A 119 -2.99 -11.46 2.47
C PHE A 119 -1.97 -11.81 1.39
N HIS A 120 -2.43 -12.28 0.22
CA HIS A 120 -1.53 -12.69 -0.85
C HIS A 120 -0.78 -11.50 -1.44
N MET A 121 -1.43 -10.35 -1.61
CA MET A 121 -0.75 -9.12 -2.04
C MET A 121 0.28 -8.63 -1.01
N ALA A 122 -0.03 -8.69 0.28
CA ALA A 122 0.93 -8.35 1.33
C ALA A 122 2.16 -9.25 1.26
N ARG A 123 1.96 -10.55 1.08
CA ARG A 123 3.02 -11.53 0.91
C ARG A 123 3.85 -11.28 -0.35
N ASP A 124 3.19 -10.98 -1.48
CA ASP A 124 3.87 -10.72 -2.74
C ASP A 124 4.74 -9.46 -2.66
N LEU A 125 4.24 -8.38 -2.06
CA LEU A 125 5.00 -7.15 -1.84
C LEU A 125 6.17 -7.34 -0.87
N TYR A 126 6.03 -8.22 0.13
CA TYR A 126 7.07 -8.48 1.12
C TYR A 126 8.16 -9.41 0.59
N GLN A 127 7.77 -10.57 0.03
CA GLN A 127 8.68 -11.65 -0.35
C GLN A 127 9.09 -11.63 -1.84
N GLY A 128 8.45 -10.79 -2.67
CA GLY A 128 8.64 -10.81 -4.12
C GLY A 128 8.02 -12.05 -4.78
N SER A 129 7.06 -12.71 -4.12
CA SER A 129 6.29 -13.83 -4.69
C SER A 129 5.26 -13.34 -5.71
N ARG A 130 4.52 -14.25 -6.34
CA ARG A 130 3.59 -13.93 -7.44
C ARG A 130 2.30 -14.74 -7.30
N HIS A 131 1.61 -14.58 -6.17
CA HIS A 131 0.34 -15.27 -5.91
C HIS A 131 -0.82 -14.58 -6.60
N VAL A 132 -0.80 -13.24 -6.64
CA VAL A 132 -1.83 -12.44 -7.31
C VAL A 132 -1.30 -11.93 -8.63
N ARG A 133 -2.01 -12.23 -9.73
CA ARG A 133 -1.65 -11.80 -11.08
C ARG A 133 -2.24 -10.43 -11.37
N LEU A 134 -1.57 -9.64 -12.22
CA LEU A 134 -2.10 -8.36 -12.67
C LEU A 134 -3.48 -8.49 -13.33
N SER A 135 -3.73 -9.60 -14.07
CA SER A 135 -5.04 -9.88 -14.67
C SER A 135 -6.14 -10.05 -13.61
N GLU A 136 -5.83 -10.63 -12.45
CA GLU A 136 -6.77 -10.80 -11.34
C GLU A 136 -7.07 -9.46 -10.67
N LEU A 137 -6.09 -8.56 -10.57
CA LEU A 137 -6.29 -7.20 -10.06
C LEU A 137 -7.21 -6.36 -10.95
N THR A 138 -7.39 -6.73 -12.22
CA THR A 138 -8.28 -6.02 -13.14
C THR A 138 -9.71 -6.54 -13.11
N ASP A 139 -9.94 -7.70 -12.51
CA ASP A 139 -11.26 -8.31 -12.38
C ASP A 139 -12.03 -7.71 -11.18
N PRO A 140 -13.11 -6.94 -11.43
CA PRO A 140 -13.87 -6.31 -10.37
C PRO A 140 -14.69 -7.29 -9.52
N GLU A 141 -14.90 -8.53 -9.98
CA GLU A 141 -15.57 -9.57 -9.19
C GLU A 141 -14.61 -10.21 -8.17
N LEU A 142 -13.31 -10.26 -8.48
CA LEU A 142 -12.29 -10.76 -7.58
C LEU A 142 -11.75 -9.67 -6.65
N VAL A 143 -11.55 -8.47 -7.18
CA VAL A 143 -10.93 -7.36 -6.47
C VAL A 143 -11.82 -6.13 -6.58
N SER A 144 -12.56 -5.81 -5.53
CA SER A 144 -13.38 -4.60 -5.47
C SER A 144 -12.54 -3.34 -5.65
N ASP A 145 -13.15 -2.22 -6.08
CA ASP A 145 -12.45 -0.95 -6.25
C ASP A 145 -11.78 -0.48 -4.94
N ARG A 146 -12.41 -0.76 -3.78
CA ARG A 146 -11.86 -0.47 -2.47
C ARG A 146 -10.57 -1.23 -2.19
N ILE A 147 -10.57 -2.54 -2.43
CA ILE A 147 -9.38 -3.39 -2.23
C ILE A 147 -8.29 -3.00 -3.21
N PHE A 148 -8.66 -2.71 -4.44
CA PHE A 148 -7.73 -2.22 -5.45
C PHE A 148 -7.04 -0.91 -5.02
N GLU A 149 -7.79 0.06 -4.47
CA GLU A 149 -7.21 1.31 -3.91
C GLU A 149 -6.17 1.02 -2.82
N TRP A 150 -6.46 0.08 -1.91
CA TRP A 150 -5.52 -0.30 -0.85
C TRP A 150 -4.27 -0.97 -1.42
N ILE A 151 -4.43 -1.84 -2.40
CA ILE A 151 -3.30 -2.50 -3.07
C ILE A 151 -2.43 -1.45 -3.77
N MET A 152 -3.02 -0.50 -4.49
CA MET A 152 -2.26 0.57 -5.15
C MET A 152 -1.53 1.46 -4.14
N THR A 153 -2.16 1.78 -3.03
CA THR A 153 -1.52 2.50 -1.92
C THR A 153 -0.31 1.71 -1.38
N ALA A 154 -0.46 0.40 -1.17
CA ALA A 154 0.63 -0.45 -0.72
C ALA A 154 1.78 -0.53 -1.74
N CYS A 155 1.48 -0.57 -3.04
CA CYS A 155 2.49 -0.52 -4.10
C CYS A 155 3.28 0.80 -4.06
N VAL A 156 2.60 1.92 -3.86
CA VAL A 156 3.27 3.23 -3.70
C VAL A 156 4.15 3.25 -2.46
N ILE A 157 3.65 2.72 -1.32
CA ILE A 157 4.45 2.59 -0.09
C ILE A 157 5.67 1.69 -0.35
N ARG A 158 5.49 0.57 -1.05
CA ARG A 158 6.57 -0.36 -1.40
C ARG A 158 7.69 0.30 -2.20
N ARG A 159 7.33 1.20 -3.10
CA ARG A 159 8.27 1.92 -3.98
C ARG A 159 8.94 3.10 -3.28
N HIS A 160 8.19 3.89 -2.49
CA HIS A 160 8.62 5.18 -1.98
C HIS A 160 8.83 5.21 -0.45
N GLY A 161 8.45 4.13 0.25
CA GLY A 161 8.58 4.01 1.71
C GLY A 161 7.49 4.74 2.50
N ILE A 162 7.60 4.68 3.81
CA ILE A 162 6.62 5.25 4.76
C ILE A 162 6.48 6.78 4.65
N ARG A 163 7.43 7.46 4.03
CA ARG A 163 7.40 8.93 3.87
C ARG A 163 6.13 9.39 3.17
N VAL A 164 5.63 8.61 2.20
CA VAL A 164 4.39 8.91 1.47
C VAL A 164 3.21 9.08 2.43
N LEU A 165 3.06 8.21 3.42
CA LEU A 165 1.99 8.29 4.42
C LEU A 165 2.13 9.49 5.34
N ARG A 166 3.35 9.80 5.79
CA ARG A 166 3.65 10.94 6.67
C ARG A 166 3.42 12.29 6.00
N GLU A 167 3.72 12.38 4.72
CA GLU A 167 3.53 13.61 3.93
C GLU A 167 2.05 13.89 3.69
N GLU A 168 1.27 12.87 3.38
CA GLU A 168 -0.16 13.02 3.18
C GLU A 168 -0.88 13.42 4.48
N GLU A 169 -0.50 12.86 5.63
CA GLU A 169 -1.01 13.30 6.93
C GLU A 169 -0.76 14.79 7.18
N ARG A 170 0.44 15.28 6.91
CA ARG A 170 0.78 16.71 7.05
C ARG A 170 -0.04 17.60 6.12
N ARG A 171 -0.38 17.15 4.92
CA ARG A 171 -1.23 17.88 3.98
C ARG A 171 -2.66 18.00 4.51
N ILE A 172 -3.21 16.88 4.99
CA ILE A 172 -4.56 16.85 5.56
C ILE A 172 -4.67 17.79 6.78
N ASP A 173 -3.68 17.76 7.67
CA ASP A 173 -3.66 18.62 8.84
C ASP A 173 -3.58 20.11 8.46
N ARG A 174 -2.76 20.48 7.49
CA ARG A 174 -2.68 21.86 6.99
C ARG A 174 -3.98 22.33 6.37
N SER A 175 -4.68 21.49 5.64
CA SER A 175 -5.99 21.83 5.04
C SER A 175 -7.10 22.03 6.07
N ARG A 176 -6.99 21.39 7.23
CA ARG A 176 -7.95 21.55 8.35
C ARG A 176 -7.70 22.80 9.18
N ILE A 177 -6.45 23.25 9.29
CA ILE A 177 -6.07 24.44 10.06
C ILE A 177 -6.32 25.73 9.26
N GLY A 178 -6.39 25.64 7.93
CA GLY A 178 -6.60 26.78 7.03
C GLY A 178 -8.08 27.12 6.72
N GLN A 179 -9.04 26.44 7.37
CA GLN A 179 -10.47 26.77 7.33
C GLN A 179 -10.90 27.36 8.66
#